data_8b45f293356fb834587c83b9d7f4f874
#
_entry.id   8b45f293356fb834587c83b9d7f4f874
#
_cell.length_a   1.000
_cell.length_b   1.000
_cell.length_c   1.000
_cell.angle_alpha   90.00
_cell.angle_beta   90.00
_cell.angle_gamma   90.00
#
_symmetry.space_group_name_H-M   'P 1'
#
loop_
_entity.id
_entity.type
_entity.pdbx_description
1 polymer ?
#
loop_
_entity_poly.entity_id
_entity_poly.type
_entity_poly.pdbx_seq_one_letter_code
_entity_poly.pdbx_strand_id
1 'polypeptide(L)'
;AASDVYKRQGESYSIGNQKKLLTKVAKEKGYTNLVHFLDDGISGVTMNRPGFVEMMQQLEQGKASAVFVKDLSRLGRNYIEVGRLTEEFFPDHDIRLVAVSDNIDTAEGENELAPIRNLFNEWYARDISKKRRISNKIKGNSGEPMGLPPYGYIKDPNNPKHWVIDEEAAQVVRRIFDMTLEGFG
;
A
#
# COMPACT_ATOMS: atom_id res chain seq x y z
N ALA A 1 -5.86 22.31 32.70
CA ALA A 1 -5.79 21.23 33.73
C ALA A 1 -6.87 20.15 33.57
N ALA A 2 -7.87 20.30 32.70
CA ALA A 2 -8.91 19.30 32.49
C ALA A 2 -8.64 18.34 31.31
N SER A 3 -7.65 18.65 30.46
CA SER A 3 -7.32 17.81 29.28
C SER A 3 -6.38 16.64 29.57
N ASP A 4 -5.69 16.63 30.70
CA ASP A 4 -4.71 15.59 31.03
C ASP A 4 -5.30 14.40 31.81
N VAL A 5 -6.53 14.52 32.30
CA VAL A 5 -7.21 13.46 33.04
C VAL A 5 -7.83 12.40 32.11
N TYR A 6 -8.17 12.76 30.87
CA TYR A 6 -8.75 11.83 29.89
C TYR A 6 -7.72 10.95 29.16
N LYS A 7 -6.43 11.24 29.26
CA LYS A 7 -5.36 10.44 28.63
C LYS A 7 -4.91 9.21 29.43
N ARG A 8 -5.40 9.01 30.65
CA ARG A 8 -5.01 7.89 31.52
C ARG A 8 -6.09 6.84 31.77
N GLN A 9 -7.21 6.86 31.05
CA GLN A 9 -8.25 5.85 31.20
C GLN A 9 -8.34 4.98 29.95
N GLY A 10 -7.77 3.76 30.07
CA GLY A 10 -8.22 2.57 29.36
C GLY A 10 -7.68 2.42 27.94
N GLU A 11 -7.19 1.21 27.66
CA GLU A 11 -7.08 0.71 26.28
C GLU A 11 -8.31 1.14 25.48
N SER A 12 -8.08 1.74 24.28
CA SER A 12 -9.18 2.07 23.38
C SER A 12 -10.14 0.89 23.27
N TYR A 13 -11.44 1.12 23.37
CA TYR A 13 -12.48 0.08 23.23
C TYR A 13 -12.24 -0.81 21.99
N SER A 14 -11.67 -0.24 20.94
CA SER A 14 -11.23 -0.95 19.74
C SER A 14 -10.11 -1.96 20.02
N ILE A 15 -9.12 -1.61 20.83
CA ILE A 15 -7.98 -2.47 21.17
C ILE A 15 -8.43 -3.63 22.04
N GLY A 16 -9.28 -3.37 23.04
CA GLY A 16 -9.84 -4.43 23.89
C GLY A 16 -10.62 -5.48 23.09
N ASN A 17 -11.40 -5.06 22.10
CA ASN A 17 -12.11 -5.97 21.21
C ASN A 17 -11.16 -6.75 20.29
N GLN A 18 -10.11 -6.13 19.78
CA GLN A 18 -9.10 -6.82 18.98
C GLN A 18 -8.37 -7.88 19.80
N LYS A 19 -7.95 -7.57 21.04
CA LYS A 19 -7.35 -8.54 21.95
C LYS A 19 -8.24 -9.75 22.17
N LYS A 20 -9.52 -9.54 22.49
CA LYS A 20 -10.49 -10.63 22.70
C LYS A 20 -10.62 -11.51 21.46
N LEU A 21 -10.75 -10.90 20.27
CA LEU A 21 -10.85 -11.64 19.02
C LEU A 21 -9.60 -12.49 18.78
N LEU A 22 -8.41 -11.89 18.85
CA LEU A 22 -7.14 -12.58 18.57
C LEU A 22 -6.86 -13.66 19.62
N THR A 23 -7.16 -13.40 20.90
CA THR A 23 -7.05 -14.41 21.96
C THR A 23 -7.95 -15.62 21.69
N LYS A 24 -9.19 -15.40 21.25
CA LYS A 24 -10.13 -16.46 20.91
C LYS A 24 -9.59 -17.30 19.76
N VAL A 25 -9.22 -16.67 18.64
CA VAL A 25 -8.71 -17.37 17.46
C VAL A 25 -7.43 -18.14 17.76
N ALA A 26 -6.49 -17.53 18.50
CA ALA A 26 -5.25 -18.21 18.87
C ALA A 26 -5.51 -19.47 19.73
N LYS A 27 -6.42 -19.40 20.70
CA LYS A 27 -6.82 -20.56 21.51
C LYS A 27 -7.50 -21.65 20.69
N GLU A 28 -8.38 -21.29 19.75
CA GLU A 28 -9.04 -22.22 18.83
C GLU A 28 -8.01 -22.96 17.94
N LYS A 29 -6.90 -22.30 17.60
CA LYS A 29 -5.79 -22.88 16.86
C LYS A 29 -4.73 -23.57 17.74
N GLY A 30 -5.01 -23.74 19.06
CA GLY A 30 -4.18 -24.52 19.99
C GLY A 30 -3.07 -23.75 20.70
N TYR A 31 -3.00 -22.41 20.56
CA TYR A 31 -2.00 -21.60 21.26
C TYR A 31 -2.50 -21.14 22.62
N THR A 32 -1.73 -21.42 23.67
CA THR A 32 -2.11 -21.13 25.07
C THR A 32 -1.23 -20.06 25.72
N ASN A 33 0.04 -19.95 25.33
CA ASN A 33 0.98 -18.97 25.87
C ASN A 33 0.97 -17.72 24.95
N LEU A 34 0.14 -16.73 25.29
CA LEU A 34 -0.13 -15.57 24.45
C LEU A 34 0.48 -14.30 25.06
N VAL A 35 1.25 -13.56 24.26
CA VAL A 35 1.77 -12.24 24.60
C VAL A 35 1.13 -11.22 23.66
N HIS A 36 0.72 -10.06 24.19
CA HIS A 36 0.10 -9.00 23.41
C HIS A 36 1.04 -7.79 23.28
N PHE A 37 1.34 -7.41 22.06
CA PHE A 37 2.07 -6.18 21.75
C PHE A 37 1.11 -5.12 21.25
N LEU A 38 1.19 -3.90 21.79
CA LEU A 38 0.24 -2.83 21.56
C LEU A 38 0.95 -1.54 21.23
N ASP A 39 0.49 -0.90 20.17
CA ASP A 39 0.92 0.44 19.76
C ASP A 39 -0.31 1.35 19.67
N ASP A 40 -0.80 1.85 20.82
CA ASP A 40 -1.97 2.72 20.86
C ASP A 40 -1.61 4.15 20.42
N GLY A 41 -2.41 4.72 19.51
CA GLY A 41 -2.24 6.08 19.03
C GLY A 41 -1.04 6.30 18.09
N ILE A 42 -0.28 5.26 17.73
CA ILE A 42 0.87 5.36 16.84
C ILE A 42 0.45 5.03 15.40
N SER A 43 0.90 5.86 14.45
CA SER A 43 0.62 5.63 13.02
C SER A 43 1.29 4.35 12.52
N GLY A 44 0.53 3.48 11.84
CA GLY A 44 1.05 2.28 11.17
C GLY A 44 1.93 2.56 9.92
N VAL A 45 2.28 3.82 9.67
CA VAL A 45 3.16 4.20 8.53
C VAL A 45 4.63 3.86 8.82
N THR A 46 5.02 3.85 10.09
CA THR A 46 6.39 3.52 10.51
C THR A 46 6.45 2.15 11.16
N MET A 47 7.52 1.40 10.89
CA MET A 47 7.88 0.16 11.61
C MET A 47 8.53 0.45 12.98
N ASN A 48 8.98 1.68 13.22
CA ASN A 48 9.59 2.06 14.48
C ASN A 48 8.52 2.38 15.55
N ARG A 49 7.73 1.35 15.88
CA ARG A 49 6.71 1.35 16.93
C ARG A 49 7.20 0.48 18.08
N PRO A 50 7.18 0.95 19.33
CA PRO A 50 7.75 0.21 20.46
C PRO A 50 7.24 -1.22 20.60
N GLY A 51 5.92 -1.43 20.54
CA GLY A 51 5.32 -2.75 20.64
C GLY A 51 5.67 -3.64 19.45
N PHE A 52 5.71 -3.09 18.24
CA PHE A 52 6.13 -3.83 17.06
C PHE A 52 7.62 -4.23 17.12
N VAL A 53 8.49 -3.33 17.53
CA VAL A 53 9.94 -3.59 17.68
C VAL A 53 10.18 -4.69 18.73
N GLU A 54 9.50 -4.61 19.87
CA GLU A 54 9.58 -5.63 20.91
C GLU A 54 9.09 -7.00 20.40
N MET A 55 7.98 -7.04 19.67
CA MET A 55 7.49 -8.26 19.03
C MET A 55 8.55 -8.86 18.11
N MET A 56 9.14 -8.07 17.22
CA MET A 56 10.17 -8.53 16.29
C MET A 56 11.39 -9.11 17.02
N GLN A 57 11.86 -8.44 18.07
CA GLN A 57 12.97 -8.95 18.89
C GLN A 57 12.66 -10.31 19.54
N GLN A 58 11.43 -10.51 20.00
CA GLN A 58 11.05 -11.80 20.59
C GLN A 58 10.92 -12.90 19.53
N LEU A 59 10.48 -12.57 18.32
CA LEU A 59 10.44 -13.49 17.18
C LEU A 59 11.86 -13.89 16.74
N GLU A 60 12.77 -12.94 16.58
CA GLU A 60 14.18 -13.19 16.25
C GLU A 60 14.88 -14.08 17.30
N GLN A 61 14.48 -13.98 18.57
CA GLN A 61 14.99 -14.82 19.64
C GLN A 61 14.33 -16.21 19.69
N GLY A 62 13.43 -16.55 18.78
CA GLY A 62 12.72 -17.82 18.74
C GLY A 62 11.75 -18.03 19.93
N LYS A 63 11.32 -16.95 20.58
CA LYS A 63 10.41 -17.02 21.74
C LYS A 63 8.94 -17.24 21.37
N ALA A 64 8.61 -17.06 20.10
CA ALA A 64 7.25 -17.28 19.60
C ALA A 64 7.29 -17.93 18.21
N SER A 65 6.35 -18.84 17.96
CA SER A 65 6.21 -19.60 16.72
C SER A 65 5.02 -19.15 15.87
N ALA A 66 4.25 -18.17 16.33
CA ALA A 66 3.11 -17.66 15.58
C ALA A 66 2.83 -16.19 15.89
N VAL A 67 2.35 -15.46 14.87
CA VAL A 67 1.89 -14.09 14.96
C VAL A 67 0.42 -14.03 14.54
N PHE A 68 -0.41 -13.48 15.41
CA PHE A 68 -1.83 -13.26 15.16
C PHE A 68 -2.10 -11.76 15.04
N VAL A 69 -2.63 -11.33 13.92
CA VAL A 69 -3.04 -9.94 13.67
C VAL A 69 -4.50 -9.87 13.23
N LYS A 70 -5.14 -8.74 13.46
CA LYS A 70 -6.50 -8.54 12.96
C LYS A 70 -6.50 -8.54 11.43
N ASP A 71 -5.61 -7.77 10.83
CA ASP A 71 -5.40 -7.61 9.40
C ASP A 71 -3.93 -7.26 9.14
N LEU A 72 -3.44 -7.46 7.91
CA LEU A 72 -2.04 -7.19 7.54
C LEU A 72 -1.63 -5.73 7.74
N SER A 73 -2.57 -4.79 7.74
CA SER A 73 -2.26 -3.38 7.99
C SER A 73 -1.73 -3.12 9.41
N ARG A 74 -1.91 -4.08 10.33
CA ARG A 74 -1.35 -4.05 11.69
C ARG A 74 0.15 -4.30 11.70
N LEU A 75 0.64 -5.11 10.77
CA LEU A 75 2.08 -5.30 10.59
C LEU A 75 2.73 -4.02 10.06
N GLY A 76 2.10 -3.36 9.08
CA GLY A 76 2.58 -2.09 8.52
C GLY A 76 1.70 -1.60 7.38
N ARG A 77 1.86 -0.34 7.00
CA ARG A 77 1.21 0.26 5.82
C ARG A 77 2.12 0.33 4.60
N ASN A 78 3.40 0.00 4.77
CA ASN A 78 4.35 -0.12 3.68
C ASN A 78 4.33 -1.57 3.17
N TYR A 79 3.77 -1.77 1.99
CA TYR A 79 3.61 -3.11 1.38
C TYR A 79 4.95 -3.82 1.14
N ILE A 80 6.06 -3.08 0.89
CA ILE A 80 7.40 -3.67 0.71
C ILE A 80 7.88 -4.29 2.02
N GLU A 81 7.74 -3.57 3.13
CA GLU A 81 8.16 -4.05 4.46
C GLU A 81 7.28 -5.21 4.93
N VAL A 82 5.96 -5.12 4.73
CA VAL A 82 5.04 -6.21 5.06
C VAL A 82 5.32 -7.42 4.17
N GLY A 83 5.63 -7.22 2.87
CA GLY A 83 6.03 -8.28 1.95
C GLY A 83 7.28 -9.02 2.44
N ARG A 84 8.33 -8.29 2.83
CA ARG A 84 9.54 -8.91 3.40
C ARG A 84 9.26 -9.71 4.66
N LEU A 85 8.39 -9.21 5.54
CA LEU A 85 8.02 -9.97 6.73
C LEU A 85 7.30 -11.27 6.38
N THR A 86 6.36 -11.23 5.44
CA THR A 86 5.50 -12.38 5.11
C THR A 86 6.14 -13.37 4.15
N GLU A 87 7.03 -12.93 3.25
CA GLU A 87 7.65 -13.78 2.22
C GLU A 87 9.07 -14.22 2.58
N GLU A 88 9.76 -13.48 3.45
CA GLU A 88 11.14 -13.80 3.87
C GLU A 88 11.19 -14.10 5.37
N PHE A 89 10.95 -13.10 6.23
CA PHE A 89 11.25 -13.20 7.67
C PHE A 89 10.45 -14.29 8.38
N PHE A 90 9.13 -14.35 8.22
CA PHE A 90 8.31 -15.36 8.90
C PHE A 90 8.59 -16.78 8.42
N PRO A 91 8.71 -17.06 7.10
CA PRO A 91 9.11 -18.38 6.61
C PRO A 91 10.51 -18.79 7.09
N ASP A 92 11.50 -17.88 7.03
CA ASP A 92 12.89 -18.19 7.43
C ASP A 92 13.02 -18.54 8.93
N HIS A 93 12.07 -18.08 9.75
CA HIS A 93 12.04 -18.35 11.21
C HIS A 93 10.96 -19.36 11.61
N ASP A 94 10.33 -20.07 10.67
CA ASP A 94 9.21 -21.00 10.91
C ASP A 94 8.05 -20.36 11.71
N ILE A 95 7.76 -19.08 11.46
CA ILE A 95 6.72 -18.33 12.15
C ILE A 95 5.42 -18.39 11.35
N ARG A 96 4.38 -18.99 11.96
CA ARG A 96 3.02 -18.96 11.41
C ARG A 96 2.42 -17.57 11.51
N LEU A 97 1.87 -17.04 10.41
CA LEU A 97 1.12 -15.80 10.38
C LEU A 97 -0.37 -16.08 10.21
N VAL A 98 -1.19 -15.48 11.07
CA VAL A 98 -2.65 -15.51 10.97
C VAL A 98 -3.18 -14.08 10.95
N ALA A 99 -3.78 -13.65 9.83
CA ALA A 99 -4.47 -12.38 9.70
C ALA A 99 -5.98 -12.61 9.57
N VAL A 100 -6.69 -12.42 10.67
CA VAL A 100 -8.08 -12.92 10.86
C VAL A 100 -9.07 -12.28 9.88
N SER A 101 -9.01 -10.94 9.70
CA SER A 101 -9.95 -10.24 8.81
C SER A 101 -9.60 -10.39 7.33
N ASP A 102 -8.35 -10.75 7.02
CA ASP A 102 -7.89 -10.98 5.65
C ASP A 102 -8.04 -12.46 5.26
N ASN A 103 -8.49 -13.31 6.19
CA ASN A 103 -8.62 -14.76 6.04
C ASN A 103 -7.32 -15.42 5.58
N ILE A 104 -6.21 -15.06 6.20
CA ILE A 104 -4.87 -15.56 5.90
C ILE A 104 -4.37 -16.40 7.06
N ASP A 105 -3.86 -17.61 6.73
CA ASP A 105 -3.21 -18.51 7.68
C ASP A 105 -2.11 -19.30 6.96
N THR A 106 -0.86 -18.98 7.25
CA THR A 106 0.28 -19.57 6.52
C THR A 106 0.52 -21.06 6.83
N ALA A 107 -0.19 -21.66 7.79
CA ALA A 107 -0.09 -23.10 8.06
C ALA A 107 -0.96 -23.95 7.13
N GLU A 108 -1.91 -23.37 6.42
CA GLU A 108 -2.86 -24.12 5.59
C GLU A 108 -2.38 -24.36 4.15
N GLY A 109 -1.16 -23.91 3.80
CA GLY A 109 -0.45 -24.27 2.56
C GLY A 109 -0.19 -23.09 1.60
N GLU A 110 0.59 -23.35 0.53
CA GLU A 110 1.02 -22.31 -0.44
C GLU A 110 -0.11 -21.58 -1.16
N ASN A 111 -1.28 -22.20 -1.31
CA ASN A 111 -2.45 -21.55 -1.92
C ASN A 111 -3.00 -20.38 -1.09
N GLU A 112 -2.70 -20.32 0.19
CA GLU A 112 -3.17 -19.25 1.08
C GLU A 112 -2.29 -18.00 1.07
N LEU A 113 -1.10 -18.07 0.47
CA LEU A 113 -0.30 -16.90 0.18
C LEU A 113 -0.82 -16.11 -1.05
N ALA A 114 -1.69 -16.72 -1.87
CA ALA A 114 -2.29 -16.04 -3.02
C ALA A 114 -3.08 -14.77 -2.64
N PRO A 115 -3.89 -14.72 -1.56
CA PRO A 115 -4.54 -13.49 -1.11
C PRO A 115 -3.53 -12.41 -0.71
N ILE A 116 -2.41 -12.79 -0.08
CA ILE A 116 -1.33 -11.85 0.29
C ILE A 116 -0.72 -11.24 -0.96
N ARG A 117 -0.33 -12.06 -1.93
CA ARG A 117 0.24 -11.60 -3.22
C ARG A 117 -0.73 -10.69 -3.97
N ASN A 118 -2.01 -11.04 -3.99
CA ASN A 118 -3.04 -10.21 -4.63
C ASN A 118 -3.18 -8.86 -3.93
N LEU A 119 -3.18 -8.82 -2.61
CA LEU A 119 -3.24 -7.59 -1.82
C LEU A 119 -2.00 -6.69 -2.07
N PHE A 120 -0.80 -7.28 -2.14
CA PHE A 120 0.41 -6.55 -2.47
C PHE A 120 0.38 -5.99 -3.89
N ASN A 121 -0.06 -6.78 -4.86
CA ASN A 121 -0.21 -6.34 -6.25
C ASN A 121 -1.20 -5.16 -6.34
N GLU A 122 -2.30 -5.20 -5.61
CA GLU A 122 -3.27 -4.09 -5.55
C GLU A 122 -2.66 -2.83 -4.91
N TRP A 123 -1.95 -2.96 -3.79
CA TRP A 123 -1.29 -1.84 -3.13
C TRP A 123 -0.21 -1.23 -4.02
N TYR A 124 0.60 -2.07 -4.68
CA TYR A 124 1.61 -1.64 -5.63
C TYR A 124 1.00 -0.87 -6.80
N ALA A 125 -0.06 -1.40 -7.40
CA ALA A 125 -0.78 -0.74 -8.48
C ALA A 125 -1.36 0.62 -8.05
N ARG A 126 -1.94 0.70 -6.84
CA ARG A 126 -2.45 1.97 -6.27
C ARG A 126 -1.32 2.99 -6.03
N ASP A 127 -0.19 2.56 -5.50
CA ASP A 127 0.95 3.45 -5.23
C ASP A 127 1.55 4.00 -6.53
N ILE A 128 1.77 3.14 -7.54
CA ILE A 128 2.21 3.56 -8.88
C ILE A 128 1.22 4.55 -9.49
N SER A 129 -0.08 4.24 -9.43
CA SER A 129 -1.12 5.14 -9.97
C SER A 129 -1.09 6.51 -9.27
N LYS A 130 -0.94 6.54 -7.95
CA LYS A 130 -0.83 7.78 -7.19
C LYS A 130 0.43 8.58 -7.57
N LYS A 131 1.59 7.93 -7.63
CA LYS A 131 2.86 8.56 -8.02
C LYS A 131 2.79 9.10 -9.44
N ARG A 132 2.20 8.33 -10.37
CA ARG A 132 2.02 8.74 -11.77
C ARG A 132 1.09 9.96 -11.88
N ARG A 133 -0.01 10.00 -11.14
CA ARG A 133 -0.91 11.18 -11.11
C ARG A 133 -0.20 12.42 -10.60
N ILE A 134 0.60 12.31 -9.54
CA ILE A 134 1.38 13.42 -8.99
C ILE A 134 2.41 13.90 -10.02
N SER A 135 3.17 12.99 -10.62
CA SER A 135 4.15 13.32 -11.67
C SER A 135 3.50 13.99 -12.88
N ASN A 136 2.38 13.45 -13.36
CA ASN A 136 1.62 14.03 -14.47
C ASN A 136 1.07 15.42 -14.11
N LYS A 137 0.61 15.62 -12.87
CA LYS A 137 0.14 16.93 -12.42
C LYS A 137 1.28 17.96 -12.38
N ILE A 138 2.46 17.56 -11.91
CA ILE A 138 3.65 18.43 -11.88
C ILE A 138 4.05 18.80 -13.31
N LYS A 139 4.19 17.82 -14.21
CA LYS A 139 4.53 18.04 -15.62
C LYS A 139 3.49 18.90 -16.35
N GLY A 140 2.20 18.61 -16.15
CA GLY A 140 1.13 19.40 -16.74
C GLY A 140 1.14 20.85 -16.28
N ASN A 141 1.38 21.08 -14.98
CA ASN A 141 1.45 22.44 -14.42
C ASN A 141 2.71 23.20 -14.89
N SER A 142 3.80 22.50 -15.23
CA SER A 142 5.00 23.11 -15.81
C SER A 142 4.92 23.31 -17.34
N GLY A 143 3.81 22.92 -17.96
CA GLY A 143 3.66 23.01 -19.42
C GLY A 143 4.46 21.97 -20.21
N GLU A 144 5.03 20.96 -19.52
CA GLU A 144 5.74 19.88 -20.21
C GLU A 144 4.74 18.88 -20.83
N PRO A 145 4.90 18.51 -22.09
CA PRO A 145 4.04 17.53 -22.74
C PRO A 145 4.18 16.15 -22.11
N MET A 146 3.06 15.45 -21.92
CA MET A 146 3.01 14.15 -21.22
C MET A 146 3.03 12.94 -22.15
N GLY A 147 3.25 13.13 -23.44
CA GLY A 147 3.22 12.05 -24.43
C GLY A 147 3.97 12.37 -25.72
N LEU A 148 3.62 11.62 -26.76
CA LEU A 148 4.06 11.92 -28.11
C LEU A 148 3.26 13.10 -28.67
N PRO A 149 3.84 13.91 -29.58
CA PRO A 149 3.08 14.95 -30.27
C PRO A 149 1.89 14.33 -31.02
N PRO A 150 0.70 14.93 -30.92
CA PRO A 150 -0.41 14.53 -31.79
C PRO A 150 -0.12 14.91 -33.24
N TYR A 151 -0.86 14.32 -34.18
CA TYR A 151 -0.75 14.64 -35.60
C TYR A 151 -0.96 16.15 -35.83
N GLY A 152 -0.09 16.79 -36.61
CA GLY A 152 -0.04 18.23 -36.78
C GLY A 152 1.04 18.92 -35.93
N TYR A 153 1.73 18.16 -35.06
CA TYR A 153 2.83 18.65 -34.25
C TYR A 153 4.01 17.69 -34.27
N ILE A 154 5.24 18.24 -34.17
CA ILE A 154 6.48 17.49 -33.98
C ILE A 154 7.20 17.98 -32.73
N LYS A 155 8.16 17.18 -32.22
CA LYS A 155 9.05 17.65 -31.15
C LYS A 155 9.96 18.74 -31.69
N ASP A 156 10.11 19.83 -30.93
CA ASP A 156 11.10 20.86 -31.26
C ASP A 156 12.51 20.26 -31.25
N PRO A 157 13.27 20.37 -32.37
CA PRO A 157 14.64 19.87 -32.45
C PRO A 157 15.59 20.46 -31.41
N ASN A 158 15.35 21.70 -30.99
CA ASN A 158 16.17 22.41 -30.03
C ASN A 158 15.72 22.20 -28.58
N ASN A 159 14.44 21.83 -28.36
CA ASN A 159 13.87 21.55 -27.03
C ASN A 159 12.85 20.43 -27.11
N PRO A 160 13.26 19.16 -26.94
CA PRO A 160 12.35 17.99 -27.02
C PRO A 160 11.19 18.00 -26.03
N LYS A 161 11.19 18.92 -25.04
CA LYS A 161 10.11 19.15 -24.09
C LYS A 161 9.02 20.09 -24.61
N HIS A 162 9.18 20.63 -25.83
CA HIS A 162 8.17 21.41 -26.49
C HIS A 162 7.76 20.79 -27.83
N TRP A 163 6.57 21.12 -28.27
CA TRP A 163 6.06 20.73 -29.58
C TRP A 163 5.93 21.96 -30.44
N VAL A 164 6.31 21.81 -31.69
CA VAL A 164 6.14 22.84 -32.73
C VAL A 164 5.16 22.32 -33.78
N ILE A 165 4.55 23.22 -34.50
CA ILE A 165 3.63 22.87 -35.57
C ILE A 165 4.39 22.21 -36.70
N ASP A 166 3.91 21.08 -37.19
CA ASP A 166 4.28 20.46 -38.45
C ASP A 166 3.36 21.06 -39.52
N GLU A 167 3.90 22.01 -40.31
CA GLU A 167 3.07 22.79 -41.22
C GLU A 167 2.36 21.92 -42.27
N GLU A 168 2.98 20.85 -42.75
CA GLU A 168 2.34 19.95 -43.74
C GLU A 168 1.17 19.20 -43.08
N ALA A 169 1.39 18.57 -41.95
CA ALA A 169 0.35 17.84 -41.21
C ALA A 169 -0.72 18.77 -40.65
N ALA A 170 -0.35 19.97 -40.22
CA ALA A 170 -1.28 20.95 -39.66
C ALA A 170 -2.31 21.44 -40.71
N GLN A 171 -1.95 21.52 -41.98
CA GLN A 171 -2.91 21.86 -43.06
C GLN A 171 -4.04 20.82 -43.13
N VAL A 172 -3.72 19.55 -43.03
CA VAL A 172 -4.70 18.46 -43.01
C VAL A 172 -5.63 18.59 -41.78
N VAL A 173 -5.04 18.83 -40.60
CA VAL A 173 -5.80 19.04 -39.39
C VAL A 173 -6.76 20.23 -39.52
N ARG A 174 -6.27 21.38 -40.00
CA ARG A 174 -7.14 22.56 -40.22
C ARG A 174 -8.26 22.25 -41.20
N ARG A 175 -7.97 21.57 -42.32
CA ARG A 175 -8.99 21.14 -43.26
C ARG A 175 -10.07 20.24 -42.67
N ILE A 176 -9.69 19.29 -41.78
CA ILE A 176 -10.66 18.44 -41.07
C ILE A 176 -11.58 19.30 -40.20
N PHE A 177 -11.03 20.26 -39.45
CA PHE A 177 -11.83 21.17 -38.63
C PHE A 177 -12.78 22.03 -39.47
N ASP A 178 -12.30 22.59 -40.59
CA ASP A 178 -13.11 23.40 -41.52
C ASP A 178 -14.29 22.54 -42.06
N MET A 179 -14.00 21.32 -42.51
CA MET A 179 -15.06 20.40 -43.00
C MET A 179 -16.10 20.09 -41.91
N THR A 180 -15.62 19.92 -40.66
CA THR A 180 -16.57 19.68 -39.55
C THR A 180 -17.47 20.90 -39.31
N LEU A 181 -16.92 22.12 -39.39
CA LEU A 181 -17.70 23.35 -39.28
C LEU A 181 -18.69 23.56 -40.49
N GLU A 182 -18.31 23.05 -41.67
CA GLU A 182 -19.17 23.04 -42.87
C GLU A 182 -20.27 21.94 -42.79
N GLY A 183 -20.26 21.10 -41.74
CA GLY A 183 -21.27 20.08 -41.52
C GLY A 183 -20.95 18.69 -42.14
N PHE A 184 -19.70 18.49 -42.55
CA PHE A 184 -19.17 17.18 -42.97
C PHE A 184 -18.64 16.44 -41.75
N GLY A 185 -19.41 15.58 -41.06
CA GLY A 185 -18.93 14.84 -39.88
C GLY A 185 -19.97 13.87 -39.38
#